data_26319c0aa9d8f6dc4da77c9de3afd766
#
_entry.id   26319c0aa9d8f6dc4da77c9de3afd766
#
_cell.length_a   1.000
_cell.length_b   1.000
_cell.length_c   1.000
_cell.angle_alpha   90.00
_cell.angle_beta   90.00
_cell.angle_gamma   90.00
#
_symmetry.space_group_name_H-M   'P 1'
#
loop_
_entity.id
_entity.type
_entity.pdbx_description
1 polymer ?
#
loop_
_entity_poly.entity_id
_entity_poly.type
_entity_poly.pdbx_seq_one_letter_code
_entity_poly.pdbx_strand_id
1 'polypeptide(L)'
;MKLIILDYGAGNIKSIQFAFNRIGVNAVLSSNIDEIKAADKIIFPGVGEASSAMKMLKESKLDVIIPTLKQPVLGICLGMQLMCAKTEEGNTKGLGIFDVTVKRFSNKVKVPQMGWNTITNLESKLFDGIFDKDYMYLVHSYYVEENERSIATTDYEVLYASAIQKNNFYGVQFHPEKSGKSGEKILQNFLNL
;
A
#
# COMPACT_ATOMS: atom_id res chain seq x y z
N MET A 1 -15.96 -13.98 5.07
CA MET A 1 -15.11 -13.06 4.31
C MET A 1 -13.75 -13.70 4.13
N LYS A 2 -13.30 -13.86 2.88
CA LYS A 2 -11.99 -14.41 2.50
C LYS A 2 -11.04 -13.25 2.20
N LEU A 3 -10.06 -13.02 3.10
CA LEU A 3 -9.00 -12.04 2.94
C LEU A 3 -7.72 -12.73 2.45
N ILE A 4 -7.18 -12.30 1.31
CA ILE A 4 -5.93 -12.83 0.77
C ILE A 4 -4.84 -11.76 0.81
N ILE A 5 -3.65 -12.17 1.27
CA ILE A 5 -2.39 -11.46 1.09
C ILE A 5 -1.70 -12.06 -0.13
N LEU A 6 -1.36 -11.24 -1.12
CA LEU A 6 -0.66 -11.70 -2.31
C LEU A 6 0.74 -12.22 -1.95
N ASP A 7 1.03 -13.45 -2.37
CA ASP A 7 2.34 -14.07 -2.27
C ASP A 7 3.03 -14.05 -3.63
N TYR A 8 3.96 -13.14 -3.79
CA TYR A 8 4.80 -13.07 -4.98
C TYR A 8 6.30 -13.06 -4.62
N GLY A 9 6.62 -13.48 -3.37
CA GLY A 9 7.99 -13.58 -2.88
C GLY A 9 8.55 -12.31 -2.23
N ALA A 10 7.75 -11.24 -2.08
CA ALA A 10 8.16 -10.00 -1.41
C ALA A 10 7.12 -9.55 -0.38
N GLY A 11 7.57 -8.89 0.68
CA GLY A 11 6.69 -8.31 1.70
C GLY A 11 6.98 -8.80 3.12
N ASN A 12 6.66 -7.96 4.11
CA ASN A 12 6.67 -8.35 5.52
C ASN A 12 5.33 -9.01 5.91
N ILE A 13 5.08 -10.17 5.29
CA ILE A 13 3.79 -10.88 5.34
C ILE A 13 3.38 -11.22 6.77
N LYS A 14 4.33 -11.70 7.60
CA LYS A 14 4.03 -12.10 8.98
C LYS A 14 3.49 -10.94 9.82
N SER A 15 4.07 -9.75 9.70
CA SER A 15 3.58 -8.57 10.44
C SER A 15 2.15 -8.20 10.03
N ILE A 16 1.81 -8.30 8.74
CA ILE A 16 0.47 -8.07 8.23
C ILE A 16 -0.51 -9.13 8.75
N GLN A 17 -0.14 -10.42 8.68
CA GLN A 17 -0.96 -11.51 9.23
C GLN A 17 -1.22 -11.32 10.73
N PHE A 18 -0.20 -10.98 11.52
CA PHE A 18 -0.36 -10.71 12.95
C PHE A 18 -1.28 -9.51 13.21
N ALA A 19 -1.20 -8.45 12.39
CA ALA A 19 -2.11 -7.31 12.54
C ALA A 19 -3.56 -7.71 12.28
N PHE A 20 -3.85 -8.49 11.24
CA PHE A 20 -5.20 -9.00 10.98
C PHE A 20 -5.67 -9.99 12.06
N ASN A 21 -4.79 -10.86 12.54
CA ASN A 21 -5.13 -11.79 13.63
C ASN A 21 -5.53 -11.04 14.92
N ARG A 22 -4.85 -9.92 15.26
CA ARG A 22 -5.22 -9.08 16.43
C ARG A 22 -6.63 -8.51 16.33
N ILE A 23 -7.12 -8.26 15.13
CA ILE A 23 -8.50 -7.78 14.88
C ILE A 23 -9.46 -8.91 14.51
N GLY A 24 -9.09 -10.17 14.80
CA GLY A 24 -9.94 -11.34 14.67
C GLY A 24 -10.13 -11.88 13.24
N VAL A 25 -9.27 -11.50 12.30
CA VAL A 25 -9.37 -11.92 10.89
C VAL A 25 -8.16 -12.75 10.49
N ASN A 26 -8.43 -13.94 9.95
CA ASN A 26 -7.37 -14.79 9.39
C ASN A 26 -7.10 -14.41 7.93
N ALA A 27 -5.95 -13.79 7.68
CA ALA A 27 -5.51 -13.43 6.33
C ALA A 27 -4.68 -14.58 5.73
N VAL A 28 -5.16 -15.13 4.62
CA VAL A 28 -4.52 -16.28 3.94
C VAL A 28 -3.50 -15.76 2.93
N LEU A 29 -2.29 -16.32 2.95
CA LEU A 29 -1.26 -16.07 1.95
C LEU A 29 -1.52 -16.96 0.73
N SER A 30 -1.58 -16.35 -0.48
CA SER A 30 -1.78 -17.14 -1.69
C SER A 30 -1.16 -16.48 -2.93
N SER A 31 -0.60 -17.30 -3.81
CA SER A 31 -0.18 -16.98 -5.18
C SER A 31 -1.13 -17.61 -6.23
N ASN A 32 -2.12 -18.37 -5.78
CA ASN A 32 -3.08 -19.03 -6.68
C ASN A 32 -4.07 -17.99 -7.25
N ILE A 33 -4.10 -17.89 -8.59
CA ILE A 33 -4.89 -16.87 -9.30
C ILE A 33 -6.39 -17.05 -9.07
N ASP A 34 -6.88 -18.29 -9.00
CA ASP A 34 -8.31 -18.56 -8.82
C ASP A 34 -8.73 -18.21 -7.38
N GLU A 35 -7.90 -18.48 -6.38
CA GLU A 35 -8.13 -18.06 -5.01
C GLU A 35 -8.13 -16.54 -4.86
N ILE A 36 -7.17 -15.85 -5.53
CA ILE A 36 -7.07 -14.40 -5.53
C ILE A 36 -8.33 -13.78 -6.14
N LYS A 37 -8.79 -14.29 -7.30
CA LYS A 37 -10.02 -13.80 -7.96
C LYS A 37 -11.27 -14.06 -7.14
N ALA A 38 -11.32 -15.15 -6.37
CA ALA A 38 -12.45 -15.54 -5.54
C ALA A 38 -12.41 -14.92 -4.13
N ALA A 39 -11.41 -14.13 -3.80
CA ALA A 39 -11.30 -13.46 -2.51
C ALA A 39 -12.27 -12.27 -2.40
N ASP A 40 -12.76 -12.00 -1.20
CA ASP A 40 -13.57 -10.81 -0.93
C ASP A 40 -12.72 -9.55 -0.87
N LYS A 41 -11.47 -9.66 -0.38
CA LYS A 41 -10.52 -8.54 -0.24
C LYS A 41 -9.08 -9.01 -0.42
N ILE A 42 -8.25 -8.10 -0.91
CA ILE A 42 -6.85 -8.38 -1.23
C ILE A 42 -5.94 -7.36 -0.51
N ILE A 43 -4.89 -7.88 0.11
CA ILE A 43 -3.74 -7.08 0.53
C ILE A 43 -2.61 -7.30 -0.47
N PHE A 44 -2.09 -6.22 -1.00
CA PHE A 44 -0.91 -6.21 -1.85
C PHE A 44 0.28 -5.66 -1.06
N PRO A 45 1.05 -6.52 -0.38
CA PRO A 45 2.20 -6.08 0.40
C PRO A 45 3.36 -5.72 -0.52
N GLY A 46 4.33 -4.99 -0.01
CA GLY A 46 5.58 -4.79 -0.72
C GLY A 46 6.66 -4.24 0.19
N VAL A 47 7.84 -4.84 0.13
CA VAL A 47 9.09 -4.34 0.72
C VAL A 47 10.24 -4.67 -0.24
N GLY A 48 11.35 -3.93 -0.10
CA GLY A 48 12.51 -4.11 -0.97
C GLY A 48 12.51 -3.13 -2.14
N GLU A 49 12.96 -3.57 -3.29
CA GLU A 49 13.25 -2.74 -4.47
C GLU A 49 12.24 -3.03 -5.59
N ALA A 50 11.76 -1.95 -6.24
CA ALA A 50 10.64 -2.02 -7.18
C ALA A 50 10.90 -2.91 -8.41
N SER A 51 12.11 -2.89 -8.98
CA SER A 51 12.39 -3.68 -10.19
C SER A 51 12.40 -5.17 -9.91
N SER A 52 12.97 -5.58 -8.77
CA SER A 52 12.95 -6.95 -8.30
C SER A 52 11.53 -7.44 -8.01
N ALA A 53 10.72 -6.60 -7.35
CA ALA A 53 9.33 -6.91 -7.05
C ALA A 53 8.49 -7.06 -8.35
N MET A 54 8.64 -6.16 -9.32
CA MET A 54 7.96 -6.27 -10.61
C MET A 54 8.40 -7.48 -11.43
N LYS A 55 9.67 -7.90 -11.32
CA LYS A 55 10.13 -9.15 -11.93
C LYS A 55 9.38 -10.36 -11.33
N MET A 56 9.30 -10.47 -10.01
CA MET A 56 8.58 -11.55 -9.33
C MET A 56 7.08 -11.55 -9.66
N LEU A 57 6.44 -10.37 -9.76
CA LEU A 57 5.05 -10.25 -10.20
C LEU A 57 4.83 -10.76 -11.63
N LYS A 58 5.76 -10.48 -12.54
CA LYS A 58 5.70 -10.99 -13.92
C LYS A 58 5.90 -12.50 -13.98
N GLU A 59 6.86 -13.05 -13.23
CA GLU A 59 7.12 -14.49 -13.16
C GLU A 59 5.90 -15.27 -12.64
N SER A 60 5.16 -14.69 -11.67
CA SER A 60 3.90 -15.24 -11.14
C SER A 60 2.65 -14.87 -11.95
N LYS A 61 2.78 -14.06 -13.01
CA LYS A 61 1.67 -13.51 -13.83
C LYS A 61 0.68 -12.64 -13.03
N LEU A 62 1.03 -12.23 -11.84
CA LEU A 62 0.20 -11.35 -11.01
C LEU A 62 0.17 -9.91 -11.54
N ASP A 63 1.17 -9.49 -12.31
CA ASP A 63 1.22 -8.18 -12.96
C ASP A 63 0.04 -7.91 -13.91
N VAL A 64 -0.47 -8.94 -14.59
CA VAL A 64 -1.64 -8.85 -15.47
C VAL A 64 -2.95 -9.14 -14.75
N ILE A 65 -2.92 -9.82 -13.61
CA ILE A 65 -4.12 -10.17 -12.84
C ILE A 65 -4.55 -9.04 -11.91
N ILE A 66 -3.62 -8.46 -11.15
CA ILE A 66 -3.93 -7.42 -10.14
C ILE A 66 -4.75 -6.28 -10.75
N PRO A 67 -4.42 -5.68 -11.91
CA PRO A 67 -5.20 -4.59 -12.48
C PRO A 67 -6.64 -4.96 -12.86
N THR A 68 -6.96 -6.25 -12.99
CA THR A 68 -8.29 -6.73 -13.38
C THR A 68 -9.21 -7.03 -12.21
N LEU A 69 -8.69 -7.01 -10.97
CA LEU A 69 -9.44 -7.33 -9.75
C LEU A 69 -10.59 -6.33 -9.54
N LYS A 70 -11.73 -6.82 -9.06
CA LYS A 70 -12.94 -6.01 -8.83
C LYS A 70 -13.23 -5.80 -7.34
N GLN A 71 -12.77 -6.71 -6.49
CA GLN A 71 -12.85 -6.58 -5.04
C GLN A 71 -11.86 -5.53 -4.52
N PRO A 72 -12.06 -4.99 -3.32
CA PRO A 72 -11.13 -4.02 -2.73
C PRO A 72 -9.70 -4.59 -2.60
N VAL A 73 -8.73 -3.79 -3.05
CA VAL A 73 -7.29 -4.09 -2.98
C VAL A 73 -6.60 -2.98 -2.20
N LEU A 74 -5.84 -3.34 -1.15
CA LEU A 74 -5.01 -2.42 -0.39
C LEU A 74 -3.53 -2.68 -0.65
N GLY A 75 -2.88 -1.76 -1.36
CA GLY A 75 -1.42 -1.73 -1.52
C GLY A 75 -0.74 -1.09 -0.30
N ILE A 76 0.23 -1.76 0.30
CA ILE A 76 0.97 -1.27 1.47
C ILE A 76 2.42 -0.98 1.06
N CYS A 77 2.88 0.24 1.32
CA CYS A 77 4.22 0.74 1.07
C CYS A 77 4.66 0.51 -0.40
N LEU A 78 5.60 -0.37 -0.67
CA LEU A 78 5.99 -0.70 -2.04
C LEU A 78 4.80 -1.23 -2.86
N GLY A 79 3.86 -1.96 -2.25
CA GLY A 79 2.63 -2.41 -2.92
C GLY A 79 1.81 -1.25 -3.49
N MET A 80 1.68 -0.13 -2.77
CA MET A 80 1.09 1.11 -3.29
C MET A 80 1.90 1.64 -4.48
N GLN A 81 3.22 1.70 -4.36
CA GLN A 81 4.10 2.26 -5.40
C GLN A 81 4.08 1.41 -6.69
N LEU A 82 4.00 0.08 -6.57
CA LEU A 82 3.88 -0.82 -7.71
C LEU A 82 2.55 -0.69 -8.46
N MET A 83 1.48 -0.21 -7.82
CA MET A 83 0.22 0.11 -8.50
C MET A 83 0.30 1.37 -9.36
N CYS A 84 1.31 2.21 -9.19
CA CYS A 84 1.54 3.41 -9.99
C CYS A 84 2.01 3.06 -11.41
N ALA A 85 2.00 4.03 -12.33
CA ALA A 85 2.44 3.82 -13.70
C ALA A 85 3.95 3.59 -13.80
N LYS A 86 4.73 4.31 -12.99
CA LYS A 86 6.19 4.28 -13.02
C LYS A 86 6.79 4.67 -11.67
N THR A 87 7.97 4.15 -11.38
CA THR A 87 8.81 4.61 -10.26
C THR A 87 10.22 4.92 -10.73
N GLU A 88 10.82 5.96 -10.14
CA GLU A 88 12.25 6.28 -10.35
C GLU A 88 13.17 5.20 -9.76
N GLU A 89 12.67 4.37 -8.83
CA GLU A 89 13.43 3.26 -8.31
C GLU A 89 13.70 2.22 -9.41
N GLY A 90 14.98 2.11 -9.80
CA GLY A 90 15.38 1.24 -10.91
C GLY A 90 14.74 1.60 -12.26
N ASN A 91 14.19 2.83 -12.43
CA ASN A 91 13.45 3.25 -13.62
C ASN A 91 12.37 2.23 -14.03
N THR A 92 11.60 1.77 -13.05
CA THR A 92 10.71 0.61 -13.17
C THR A 92 9.31 1.01 -13.63
N LYS A 93 8.76 0.32 -14.64
CA LYS A 93 7.35 0.40 -15.01
C LYS A 93 6.51 -0.40 -14.01
N GLY A 94 5.51 0.26 -13.42
CA GLY A 94 4.55 -0.38 -12.50
C GLY A 94 3.34 -0.96 -13.20
N LEU A 95 2.28 -1.22 -12.44
CA LEU A 95 1.04 -1.85 -12.92
C LEU A 95 0.12 -0.87 -13.66
N GLY A 96 0.34 0.44 -13.56
CA GLY A 96 -0.43 1.46 -14.27
C GLY A 96 -1.89 1.62 -13.81
N ILE A 97 -2.22 1.18 -12.59
CA ILE A 97 -3.56 1.38 -12.00
C ILE A 97 -3.77 2.86 -11.70
N PHE A 98 -2.76 3.51 -11.11
CA PHE A 98 -2.69 4.95 -10.92
C PHE A 98 -1.75 5.55 -11.97
N ASP A 99 -2.23 6.54 -12.70
CA ASP A 99 -1.41 7.24 -13.72
C ASP A 99 -0.55 8.33 -13.07
N VAL A 100 0.34 7.90 -12.19
CA VAL A 100 1.26 8.75 -11.43
C VAL A 100 2.66 8.13 -11.41
N THR A 101 3.67 8.99 -11.22
CA THR A 101 5.07 8.56 -11.07
C THR A 101 5.49 8.64 -9.62
N VAL A 102 6.13 7.59 -9.13
CA VAL A 102 6.78 7.56 -7.82
C VAL A 102 8.16 8.19 -7.95
N LYS A 103 8.45 9.22 -7.16
CA LYS A 103 9.68 10.00 -7.17
C LYS A 103 10.56 9.72 -5.96
N ARG A 104 11.85 9.96 -6.08
CA ARG A 104 12.80 9.85 -4.97
C ARG A 104 12.87 11.15 -4.18
N PHE A 105 12.92 11.08 -2.84
CA PHE A 105 13.28 12.24 -2.01
C PHE A 105 14.67 12.76 -2.37
N SER A 106 14.84 14.08 -2.28
CA SER A 106 16.13 14.70 -2.53
C SER A 106 17.12 14.44 -1.38
N ASN A 107 18.37 14.82 -1.58
CA ASN A 107 19.41 14.70 -0.56
C ASN A 107 19.35 15.83 0.50
N LYS A 108 18.32 16.68 0.48
CA LYS A 108 18.11 17.74 1.48
C LYS A 108 17.55 17.21 2.81
N VAL A 109 16.97 16.02 2.77
CA VAL A 109 16.42 15.32 3.94
C VAL A 109 17.08 13.97 4.12
N LYS A 110 16.92 13.38 5.31
CA LYS A 110 17.40 12.02 5.55
C LYS A 110 16.58 11.02 4.74
N VAL A 111 17.25 10.22 3.89
CA VAL A 111 16.63 9.16 3.09
C VAL A 111 17.23 7.81 3.50
N PRO A 112 16.39 6.82 3.83
CA PRO A 112 14.92 6.84 3.79
C PRO A 112 14.29 7.71 4.89
N GLN A 113 13.08 8.26 4.64
CA GLN A 113 12.18 8.65 5.71
C GLN A 113 11.88 7.40 6.53
N MET A 114 12.25 7.41 7.81
CA MET A 114 12.07 6.27 8.69
C MET A 114 11.59 6.75 10.06
N GLY A 115 10.45 6.26 10.49
CA GLY A 115 9.86 6.56 11.78
C GLY A 115 8.39 6.99 11.69
N TRP A 116 7.94 7.64 12.74
CA TRP A 116 6.56 8.12 12.85
C TRP A 116 6.43 9.51 12.25
N ASN A 117 5.41 9.71 11.43
CA ASN A 117 5.01 11.01 10.92
C ASN A 117 3.49 11.09 10.82
N THR A 118 2.96 12.31 10.72
CA THR A 118 1.53 12.54 10.71
C THR A 118 0.93 12.41 9.31
N ILE A 119 -0.33 11.97 9.27
CA ILE A 119 -1.16 12.03 8.07
C ILE A 119 -2.21 13.13 8.22
N THR A 120 -2.50 13.83 7.13
CA THR A 120 -3.48 14.93 7.08
C THR A 120 -4.32 14.83 5.80
N ASN A 121 -5.33 15.69 5.67
CA ASN A 121 -6.22 15.74 4.49
C ASN A 121 -6.90 14.38 4.22
N LEU A 122 -7.57 13.84 5.22
CA LEU A 122 -8.17 12.50 5.20
C LEU A 122 -9.52 12.53 4.46
N GLU A 123 -9.60 11.91 3.28
CA GLU A 123 -10.74 12.01 2.35
C GLU A 123 -11.32 10.64 1.94
N SER A 124 -11.35 9.65 2.79
CA SER A 124 -11.89 8.35 2.41
C SER A 124 -12.47 7.61 3.61
N LYS A 125 -13.45 6.73 3.36
CA LYS A 125 -13.95 5.78 4.37
C LYS A 125 -12.84 4.91 4.97
N LEU A 126 -11.71 4.78 4.27
CA LEU A 126 -10.52 4.13 4.82
C LEU A 126 -10.05 4.79 6.13
N PHE A 127 -10.33 6.07 6.29
CA PHE A 127 -9.92 6.88 7.46
C PHE A 127 -11.07 7.15 8.45
N ASP A 128 -12.20 6.46 8.37
CA ASP A 128 -13.29 6.65 9.33
C ASP A 128 -12.81 6.40 10.76
N GLY A 129 -12.96 7.43 11.62
CA GLY A 129 -12.49 7.40 13.02
C GLY A 129 -10.97 7.56 13.20
N ILE A 130 -10.25 7.99 12.16
CA ILE A 130 -8.87 8.48 12.22
C ILE A 130 -8.92 10.01 12.24
N PHE A 131 -8.06 10.63 13.03
CA PHE A 131 -7.99 12.07 13.15
C PHE A 131 -6.84 12.64 12.33
N ASP A 132 -7.02 13.87 11.84
CA ASP A 132 -5.95 14.65 11.25
C ASP A 132 -4.77 14.75 12.22
N LYS A 133 -3.56 14.53 11.71
CA LYS A 133 -2.31 14.45 12.47
C LYS A 133 -2.12 13.19 13.32
N ASP A 134 -2.94 12.14 13.12
CA ASP A 134 -2.60 10.83 13.64
C ASP A 134 -1.26 10.36 13.08
N TYR A 135 -0.47 9.71 13.92
CA TYR A 135 0.86 9.22 13.56
C TYR A 135 0.80 7.85 12.90
N MET A 136 1.52 7.73 11.79
CA MET A 136 1.73 6.47 11.07
C MET A 136 3.22 6.15 10.97
N TYR A 137 3.57 4.87 10.99
CA TYR A 137 4.94 4.42 10.80
C TYR A 137 5.28 4.34 9.31
N LEU A 138 6.36 4.98 8.92
CA LEU A 138 6.85 5.12 7.55
C LEU A 138 8.28 4.63 7.45
N VAL A 139 8.62 3.97 6.34
CA VAL A 139 9.99 3.63 5.97
C VAL A 139 10.08 3.53 4.45
N HIS A 140 10.49 4.62 3.78
CA HIS A 140 10.56 4.68 2.32
C HIS A 140 11.49 5.78 1.83
N SER A 141 12.05 5.59 0.63
CA SER A 141 12.93 6.54 -0.05
C SER A 141 12.25 7.22 -1.22
N TYR A 142 11.11 6.70 -1.63
CA TYR A 142 10.34 7.15 -2.78
C TYR A 142 8.92 7.46 -2.35
N TYR A 143 8.27 8.41 -3.02
CA TYR A 143 6.93 8.91 -2.69
C TYR A 143 6.11 9.19 -3.94
N VAL A 144 4.80 9.23 -3.80
CA VAL A 144 3.86 9.71 -4.81
C VAL A 144 3.57 11.19 -4.55
N GLU A 145 3.76 12.07 -5.54
CA GLU A 145 3.35 13.47 -5.40
C GLU A 145 1.86 13.59 -5.11
N GLU A 146 1.49 14.61 -4.35
CA GLU A 146 0.07 14.95 -4.16
C GLU A 146 -0.62 15.14 -5.51
N ASN A 147 -1.77 14.53 -5.68
CA ASN A 147 -2.52 14.53 -6.92
C ASN A 147 -4.02 14.31 -6.65
N GLU A 148 -4.85 14.35 -7.69
CA GLU A 148 -6.30 14.16 -7.61
C GLU A 148 -6.78 12.81 -7.04
N ARG A 149 -5.89 11.84 -6.87
CA ARG A 149 -6.16 10.52 -6.27
C ARG A 149 -5.71 10.43 -4.83
N SER A 150 -5.09 11.50 -4.29
CA SER A 150 -4.66 11.55 -2.90
C SER A 150 -5.87 11.56 -1.97
N ILE A 151 -5.86 10.68 -0.98
CA ILE A 151 -6.88 10.58 0.08
C ILE A 151 -6.27 10.78 1.47
N ALA A 152 -4.98 10.96 1.56
CA ALA A 152 -4.24 11.46 2.71
C ALA A 152 -2.87 11.97 2.25
N THR A 153 -2.33 12.94 2.99
CA THR A 153 -1.03 13.53 2.72
C THR A 153 -0.13 13.51 3.95
N THR A 154 1.16 13.60 3.73
CA THR A 154 2.20 13.74 4.77
C THR A 154 3.24 14.76 4.30
N ASP A 155 3.72 15.58 5.23
CA ASP A 155 4.81 16.54 4.98
C ASP A 155 6.13 15.96 5.50
N TYR A 156 7.14 15.91 4.65
CA TYR A 156 8.49 15.52 5.02
C TYR A 156 9.57 16.42 4.39
N GLU A 157 9.71 16.44 3.09
CA GLU A 157 10.51 17.40 2.31
C GLU A 157 9.55 18.23 1.47
N VAL A 158 8.54 17.55 1.03
CA VAL A 158 7.43 18.05 0.23
C VAL A 158 6.15 17.46 0.81
N LEU A 159 5.04 18.11 0.55
CA LEU A 159 3.74 17.49 0.77
C LEU A 159 3.55 16.40 -0.28
N TYR A 160 3.33 15.15 0.16
CA TYR A 160 3.18 14.00 -0.72
C TYR A 160 1.95 13.17 -0.35
N ALA A 161 1.45 12.38 -1.30
CA ALA A 161 0.35 11.45 -1.06
C ALA A 161 0.79 10.29 -0.17
N SER A 162 0.38 10.29 1.09
CA SER A 162 0.57 9.15 1.99
C SER A 162 -0.50 8.07 1.83
N ALA A 163 -1.60 8.38 1.12
CA ALA A 163 -2.56 7.40 0.63
C ALA A 163 -3.23 7.89 -0.66
N ILE A 164 -3.58 6.93 -1.53
CA ILE A 164 -4.23 7.16 -2.82
C ILE A 164 -5.39 6.17 -3.01
N GLN A 165 -6.40 6.60 -3.77
CA GLN A 165 -7.57 5.77 -4.11
C GLN A 165 -8.01 5.96 -5.56
N LYS A 166 -8.34 4.86 -6.22
CA LYS A 166 -9.00 4.85 -7.52
C LYS A 166 -9.90 3.62 -7.62
N ASN A 167 -11.21 3.84 -7.72
CA ASN A 167 -12.21 2.75 -7.74
C ASN A 167 -12.07 1.83 -6.50
N ASN A 168 -11.80 0.54 -6.72
CA ASN A 168 -11.59 -0.48 -5.70
C ASN A 168 -10.13 -0.62 -5.23
N PHE A 169 -9.21 0.18 -5.78
CA PHE A 169 -7.80 0.17 -5.40
C PHE A 169 -7.50 1.28 -4.39
N TYR A 170 -6.89 0.89 -3.28
CA TYR A 170 -6.42 1.74 -2.20
C TYR A 170 -4.92 1.52 -2.03
N GLY A 171 -4.17 2.57 -1.81
CA GLY A 171 -2.74 2.48 -1.51
C GLY A 171 -2.40 3.32 -0.30
N VAL A 172 -1.56 2.82 0.59
CA VAL A 172 -1.01 3.56 1.73
C VAL A 172 0.52 3.45 1.72
N GLN A 173 1.21 4.57 1.90
CA GLN A 173 2.67 4.61 1.94
C GLN A 173 3.21 4.15 3.29
N PHE A 174 2.47 4.40 4.34
CA PHE A 174 2.80 3.95 5.70
C PHE A 174 2.47 2.45 5.88
N HIS A 175 2.95 1.91 6.98
CA HIS A 175 2.71 0.53 7.39
C HIS A 175 1.60 0.47 8.44
N PRO A 176 0.33 0.25 8.10
CA PRO A 176 -0.76 0.19 9.07
C PRO A 176 -0.53 -0.94 10.09
N GLU A 177 0.07 -2.05 9.69
CA GLU A 177 0.41 -3.19 10.55
C GLU A 177 1.43 -2.84 11.66
N LYS A 178 2.12 -1.68 11.53
CA LYS A 178 3.10 -1.15 12.47
C LYS A 178 2.67 0.17 13.11
N SER A 179 1.48 0.66 12.79
CA SER A 179 1.01 2.00 13.17
C SER A 179 0.07 2.01 14.39
N GLY A 180 0.17 1.01 15.25
CA GLY A 180 -0.58 0.94 16.51
C GLY A 180 -2.09 0.92 16.29
N LYS A 181 -2.84 1.59 17.17
CA LYS A 181 -4.31 1.60 17.15
C LYS A 181 -4.89 2.25 15.89
N SER A 182 -4.31 3.38 15.46
CA SER A 182 -4.76 4.06 14.23
C SER A 182 -4.52 3.18 13.00
N GLY A 183 -3.39 2.47 12.93
CA GLY A 183 -3.14 1.50 11.87
C GLY A 183 -4.11 0.31 11.89
N GLU A 184 -4.41 -0.25 13.07
CA GLU A 184 -5.41 -1.31 13.22
C GLU A 184 -6.80 -0.82 12.79
N LYS A 185 -7.17 0.42 13.12
CA LYS A 185 -8.44 1.03 12.70
C LYS A 185 -8.53 1.14 11.17
N ILE A 186 -7.44 1.53 10.50
CA ILE A 186 -7.38 1.57 9.02
C ILE A 186 -7.57 0.17 8.43
N LEU A 187 -6.94 -0.87 8.99
CA LEU A 187 -7.15 -2.25 8.54
C LEU A 187 -8.60 -2.70 8.75
N GLN A 188 -9.23 -2.36 9.89
CA GLN A 188 -10.65 -2.62 10.13
C GLN A 188 -11.55 -1.90 9.13
N ASN A 189 -11.27 -0.62 8.85
CA ASN A 189 -12.03 0.16 7.87
C ASN A 189 -11.93 -0.47 6.48
N PHE A 190 -10.73 -0.90 6.06
CA PHE A 190 -10.55 -1.60 4.80
C PHE A 190 -11.39 -2.89 4.71
N LEU A 191 -11.56 -3.63 5.82
CA LEU A 191 -12.41 -4.81 5.85
C LEU A 191 -13.90 -4.48 5.69
N ASN A 192 -14.31 -3.26 5.97
CA ASN A 192 -15.70 -2.79 5.90
C ASN A 192 -16.06 -2.06 4.60
N LEU A 193 -15.10 -1.88 3.68
CA LEU A 193 -15.32 -1.25 2.37
C LEU A 193 -16.16 -2.15 1.39
#